data_216969963cffb62449c4bca5b5c9a69d
#
_entry.id   216969963cffb62449c4bca5b5c9a69d
#
_cell.length_a   1.000
_cell.length_b   1.000
_cell.length_c   1.000
_cell.angle_alpha   90.00
_cell.angle_beta   90.00
_cell.angle_gamma   90.00
#
_symmetry.space_group_name_H-M   'P 1'
#
loop_
_entity.id
_entity.type
_entity.pdbx_description
1 polymer ?
#
loop_
_entity_poly.entity_id
_entity_poly.type
_entity_poly.pdbx_seq_one_letter_code
_entity_poly.pdbx_strand_id
1 'polypeptide(L)'
;MVCLRLQFIYMQKLILAALLIAAIVAPAQTQPSGNHGKDKLRFTLVLSRHGVRPPLIANSVLDLRSSAAWPAWEVPPGYLTPHGALAIRQMGAYMRLDLARKGLFPATGCPGSNDIYLYADTNERTILSTRSTFAGLEPGCDPPPVHMVDAAPGKADPIFLPIPGTFPPPSAEAVAADQRATLGNDPDAFFSLATNPGLKELADILAPDPAHPAAKPILGDPRPLAAAPSLIEDFLLEYFDGKPMQEVGWGRVDKPTLLHLMPLYIKGFDQVIRTPLSARSRGSNLAAHILDTLEQATQASPAVPIAGAFGPVGARLVYIGGHDSDLSRLGGLFNLHWNAGGVTDDTPPDSQIVFELWQNSTSKQFTVRLFFRAQSYDQLRSGQALTLDNPPVEFDLVPPGCRANQPCPFAVFEKAAHTLLDPAYIKPGLLPTQIAPPNP
;
A
#
# COMPACT_ATOMS: atom_id res chain seq x y z
N MET A 1 -3.50 -63.15 -31.38
CA MET A 1 -2.96 -62.96 -30.00
C MET A 1 -1.77 -61.98 -29.93
N VAL A 2 -1.32 -61.39 -30.98
CA VAL A 2 -0.15 -60.49 -31.03
C VAL A 2 -0.60 -58.98 -30.98
N CYS A 3 -1.84 -58.66 -31.35
CA CYS A 3 -2.31 -57.28 -31.45
C CYS A 3 -2.74 -56.66 -30.10
N LEU A 4 -3.07 -57.43 -29.07
CA LEU A 4 -3.48 -56.91 -27.76
C LEU A 4 -2.28 -56.55 -26.83
N ARG A 5 -1.09 -57.08 -27.08
CA ARG A 5 0.09 -56.76 -26.25
C ARG A 5 0.76 -55.44 -26.62
N LEU A 6 0.58 -54.94 -27.83
CA LEU A 6 1.14 -53.64 -28.24
C LEU A 6 0.35 -52.44 -27.73
N GLN A 7 -0.97 -52.57 -27.53
CA GLN A 7 -1.78 -51.48 -26.99
C GLN A 7 -1.55 -51.25 -25.48
N PHE A 8 -1.24 -52.30 -24.73
CA PHE A 8 -0.97 -52.17 -23.29
C PHE A 8 0.38 -51.49 -22.97
N ILE A 9 1.37 -51.70 -23.83
CA ILE A 9 2.71 -51.06 -23.66
C ILE A 9 2.68 -49.58 -24.03
N TYR A 10 1.82 -49.18 -24.98
CA TYR A 10 1.66 -47.79 -25.37
C TYR A 10 0.86 -46.98 -24.35
N MET A 11 -0.14 -47.57 -23.71
CA MET A 11 -0.90 -46.93 -22.63
C MET A 11 -0.08 -46.76 -21.34
N GLN A 12 0.79 -47.71 -20.99
CA GLN A 12 1.68 -47.52 -19.83
C GLN A 12 2.74 -46.44 -20.03
N LYS A 13 3.22 -46.25 -21.25
CA LYS A 13 4.16 -45.17 -21.57
C LYS A 13 3.51 -43.78 -21.62
N LEU A 14 2.22 -43.70 -21.97
CA LEU A 14 1.44 -42.43 -21.91
C LEU A 14 1.06 -42.05 -20.48
N ILE A 15 0.84 -42.99 -19.58
CA ILE A 15 0.55 -42.74 -18.18
C ILE A 15 1.83 -42.30 -17.41
N LEU A 16 3.00 -42.83 -17.75
CA LEU A 16 4.27 -42.36 -17.16
C LEU A 16 4.71 -40.99 -17.71
N ALA A 17 4.33 -40.62 -18.92
CA ALA A 17 4.63 -39.29 -19.46
C ALA A 17 3.70 -38.18 -18.92
N ALA A 18 2.48 -38.55 -18.48
CA ALA A 18 1.53 -37.58 -17.88
C ALA A 18 1.80 -37.27 -16.39
N LEU A 19 2.62 -38.11 -15.70
CA LEU A 19 2.98 -37.90 -14.29
C LEU A 19 4.28 -37.09 -14.08
N LEU A 20 4.95 -36.68 -15.16
CA LEU A 20 6.21 -35.94 -15.11
C LEU A 20 6.07 -34.43 -15.47
N ILE A 21 4.85 -33.92 -15.68
CA ILE A 21 4.60 -32.49 -16.04
C ILE A 21 3.79 -31.75 -14.97
N ALA A 22 3.68 -32.27 -13.77
CA ALA A 22 3.13 -31.54 -12.65
C ALA A 22 4.20 -31.20 -11.59
N ALA A 23 5.39 -30.80 -12.02
CA ALA A 23 6.24 -29.95 -11.22
C ALA A 23 5.67 -28.54 -11.33
N ILE A 24 4.66 -28.25 -10.52
CA ILE A 24 4.21 -26.88 -10.24
C ILE A 24 5.47 -26.17 -9.73
N VAL A 25 6.03 -25.32 -10.57
CA VAL A 25 6.99 -24.31 -10.14
C VAL A 25 6.17 -23.37 -9.25
N ALA A 26 6.10 -23.69 -7.96
CA ALA A 26 5.73 -22.71 -6.97
C ALA A 26 6.68 -21.51 -7.17
N PRO A 27 6.17 -20.28 -7.28
CA PRO A 27 7.05 -19.12 -7.29
C PRO A 27 7.92 -19.22 -6.04
N ALA A 28 9.23 -19.25 -6.23
CA ALA A 28 10.18 -19.19 -5.14
C ALA A 28 9.85 -17.93 -4.34
N GLN A 29 9.23 -18.10 -3.17
CA GLN A 29 9.17 -17.05 -2.19
C GLN A 29 10.62 -16.78 -1.83
N THR A 30 11.14 -15.68 -2.33
CA THR A 30 12.46 -15.20 -1.94
C THR A 30 12.36 -14.84 -0.48
N GLN A 31 12.73 -15.78 0.39
CA GLN A 31 13.00 -15.43 1.78
C GLN A 31 14.07 -14.34 1.76
N PRO A 32 13.90 -13.27 2.52
CA PRO A 32 14.89 -12.20 2.60
C PRO A 32 16.19 -12.77 3.17
N SER A 33 17.14 -13.12 2.30
CA SER A 33 18.47 -13.59 2.67
C SER A 33 19.42 -12.40 2.85
N GLY A 34 19.11 -11.49 3.74
CA GLY A 34 20.10 -10.59 4.30
C GLY A 34 20.85 -11.31 5.40
N ASN A 35 22.02 -11.86 5.10
CA ASN A 35 22.94 -12.32 6.14
C ASN A 35 23.52 -11.09 6.88
N HIS A 36 22.76 -10.53 7.80
CA HIS A 36 23.13 -9.39 8.63
C HIS A 36 24.10 -9.78 9.77
N GLY A 37 24.88 -10.82 9.63
CA GLY A 37 25.68 -11.54 10.64
C GLY A 37 26.37 -10.73 11.77
N LYS A 38 26.58 -9.42 11.60
CA LYS A 38 27.12 -8.50 12.60
C LYS A 38 26.30 -7.22 12.74
N ASP A 39 25.23 -7.04 11.97
CA ASP A 39 24.42 -5.84 11.96
C ASP A 39 23.24 -5.99 12.91
N LYS A 40 22.84 -4.89 13.55
CA LYS A 40 21.70 -4.83 14.47
C LYS A 40 20.66 -3.87 13.91
N LEU A 41 19.41 -4.30 13.87
CA LEU A 41 18.29 -3.41 13.59
C LEU A 41 18.19 -2.38 14.72
N ARG A 42 18.18 -1.10 14.36
CA ARG A 42 18.13 0.02 15.31
C ARG A 42 16.85 0.81 15.25
N PHE A 43 16.29 0.91 14.05
CA PHE A 43 15.14 1.74 13.82
C PHE A 43 14.31 1.17 12.66
N THR A 44 12.99 1.32 12.76
CA THR A 44 12.04 0.99 11.71
C THR A 44 11.06 2.15 11.51
N LEU A 45 10.85 2.57 10.26
CA LEU A 45 9.78 3.47 9.88
C LEU A 45 8.82 2.75 8.94
N VAL A 46 7.53 2.86 9.22
CA VAL A 46 6.46 2.24 8.43
C VAL A 46 5.52 3.33 7.92
N LEU A 47 5.40 3.46 6.61
CA LEU A 47 4.30 4.20 5.96
C LEU A 47 3.26 3.18 5.51
N SER A 48 2.03 3.29 6.02
CA SER A 48 0.97 2.31 5.82
C SER A 48 -0.27 2.91 5.19
N ARG A 49 -0.91 2.19 4.26
CA ARG A 49 -2.29 2.44 3.85
C ARG A 49 -3.24 2.04 4.99
N HIS A 50 -4.35 2.76 5.15
CA HIS A 50 -5.46 2.36 6.03
C HIS A 50 -6.07 1.00 5.62
N GLY A 51 -6.88 0.39 6.50
CA GLY A 51 -7.58 -0.86 6.25
C GLY A 51 -8.80 -0.71 5.34
N VAL A 52 -9.55 -1.81 5.21
CA VAL A 52 -10.76 -1.88 4.38
C VAL A 52 -11.80 -0.87 4.86
N ARG A 53 -12.44 -0.20 3.91
CA ARG A 53 -13.50 0.79 4.10
C ARG A 53 -14.60 0.61 3.06
N PRO A 54 -15.83 1.11 3.28
CA PRO A 54 -16.78 1.32 2.20
C PRO A 54 -16.25 2.29 1.14
N PRO A 55 -16.85 2.30 -0.06
CA PRO A 55 -16.65 3.34 -1.05
C PRO A 55 -16.72 4.74 -0.46
N LEU A 56 -15.99 5.71 -1.03
CA LEU A 56 -16.08 7.12 -0.63
C LEU A 56 -17.37 7.78 -1.14
N ILE A 57 -17.99 7.18 -2.14
CA ILE A 57 -19.20 7.65 -2.80
C ILE A 57 -20.39 6.88 -2.22
N ALA A 58 -21.47 7.59 -1.91
CA ALA A 58 -22.69 6.97 -1.39
C ALA A 58 -23.33 6.02 -2.43
N ASN A 59 -23.92 4.91 -1.97
CA ASN A 59 -24.57 3.92 -2.81
C ASN A 59 -25.62 4.55 -3.77
N SER A 60 -26.38 5.54 -3.32
CA SER A 60 -27.37 6.24 -4.17
C SER A 60 -26.78 6.89 -5.44
N VAL A 61 -25.44 7.16 -5.45
CA VAL A 61 -24.74 7.65 -6.62
C VAL A 61 -24.14 6.50 -7.44
N LEU A 62 -23.65 5.46 -6.75
CA LEU A 62 -23.11 4.24 -7.37
C LEU A 62 -24.21 3.44 -8.10
N ASP A 63 -25.41 3.41 -7.54
CA ASP A 63 -26.59 2.72 -8.12
C ASP A 63 -26.94 3.22 -9.54
N LEU A 64 -26.53 4.45 -9.88
CA LEU A 64 -26.67 4.97 -11.25
C LEU A 64 -25.71 4.31 -12.25
N ARG A 65 -24.71 3.57 -11.76
CA ARG A 65 -23.69 2.89 -12.56
C ARG A 65 -23.98 1.40 -12.77
N SER A 66 -24.98 0.84 -12.09
CA SER A 66 -25.23 -0.61 -12.03
C SER A 66 -26.69 -0.95 -12.28
N SER A 67 -26.96 -2.22 -12.61
CA SER A 67 -28.33 -2.75 -12.79
C SER A 67 -28.98 -3.17 -11.47
N ALA A 68 -28.21 -3.24 -10.39
CA ALA A 68 -28.67 -3.61 -9.06
C ALA A 68 -28.08 -2.68 -8.01
N ALA A 69 -28.74 -2.55 -6.87
CA ALA A 69 -28.25 -1.74 -5.77
C ALA A 69 -26.92 -2.28 -5.21
N TRP A 70 -25.99 -1.39 -4.89
CA TRP A 70 -24.73 -1.76 -4.27
C TRP A 70 -24.95 -2.29 -2.86
N PRO A 71 -24.13 -3.26 -2.42
CA PRO A 71 -24.25 -3.85 -1.09
C PRO A 71 -24.20 -2.80 0.02
N ALA A 72 -24.99 -3.00 1.07
CA ALA A 72 -24.93 -2.17 2.26
C ALA A 72 -23.62 -2.42 3.04
N TRP A 73 -23.18 -1.39 3.78
CA TRP A 73 -22.01 -1.44 4.64
C TRP A 73 -22.42 -1.14 6.08
N GLU A 74 -21.69 -1.72 7.04
CA GLU A 74 -21.97 -1.56 8.47
C GLU A 74 -21.55 -0.20 9.02
N VAL A 75 -20.68 0.50 8.28
CA VAL A 75 -20.13 1.81 8.65
C VAL A 75 -20.34 2.84 7.54
N PRO A 76 -20.29 4.14 7.83
CA PRO A 76 -20.44 5.19 6.82
C PRO A 76 -19.38 5.13 5.70
N PRO A 77 -19.63 5.73 4.52
CA PRO A 77 -18.65 5.85 3.47
C PRO A 77 -17.30 6.36 3.95
N GLY A 78 -16.23 5.65 3.61
CA GLY A 78 -14.86 6.04 3.94
C GLY A 78 -14.38 5.73 5.37
N TYR A 79 -15.22 5.15 6.22
CA TYR A 79 -14.87 4.74 7.58
C TYR A 79 -14.26 3.33 7.59
N LEU A 80 -13.39 3.05 8.57
CA LEU A 80 -12.78 1.73 8.72
C LEU A 80 -13.84 0.69 9.07
N THR A 81 -13.88 -0.45 8.34
CA THR A 81 -14.80 -1.54 8.69
C THR A 81 -14.26 -2.35 9.87
N PRO A 82 -15.15 -3.07 10.61
CA PRO A 82 -14.70 -4.00 11.64
C PRO A 82 -13.75 -5.08 11.10
N HIS A 83 -14.01 -5.58 9.89
CA HIS A 83 -13.14 -6.55 9.21
C HIS A 83 -11.79 -5.91 8.84
N GLY A 84 -11.80 -4.68 8.33
CA GLY A 84 -10.58 -3.91 8.06
C GLY A 84 -9.73 -3.70 9.32
N ALA A 85 -10.36 -3.39 10.45
CA ALA A 85 -9.67 -3.27 11.73
C ALA A 85 -9.06 -4.59 12.20
N LEU A 86 -9.76 -5.73 11.96
CA LEU A 86 -9.23 -7.06 12.24
C LEU A 86 -7.99 -7.36 11.40
N ALA A 87 -8.06 -7.16 10.08
CA ALA A 87 -6.93 -7.41 9.17
C ALA A 87 -5.69 -6.61 9.56
N ILE A 88 -5.86 -5.32 9.86
CA ILE A 88 -4.76 -4.46 10.36
C ILE A 88 -4.18 -4.96 11.69
N ARG A 89 -5.04 -5.41 12.61
CA ARG A 89 -4.57 -6.00 13.87
C ARG A 89 -3.70 -7.23 13.63
N GLN A 90 -4.04 -8.06 12.64
CA GLN A 90 -3.23 -9.22 12.27
C GLN A 90 -1.85 -8.78 11.73
N MET A 91 -1.80 -7.73 10.92
CA MET A 91 -0.52 -7.16 10.45
C MET A 91 0.31 -6.63 11.62
N GLY A 92 -0.30 -5.93 12.57
CA GLY A 92 0.36 -5.49 13.80
C GLY A 92 0.95 -6.68 14.59
N ALA A 93 0.18 -7.76 14.74
CA ALA A 93 0.64 -8.98 15.41
C ALA A 93 1.84 -9.63 14.67
N TYR A 94 1.81 -9.67 13.34
CA TYR A 94 2.97 -10.11 12.56
C TYR A 94 4.18 -9.20 12.75
N MET A 95 3.99 -7.87 12.74
CA MET A 95 5.07 -6.91 12.99
C MET A 95 5.73 -7.18 14.34
N ARG A 96 4.95 -7.52 15.38
CA ARG A 96 5.52 -7.93 16.70
C ARG A 96 6.49 -9.08 16.57
N LEU A 97 6.07 -10.15 15.88
CA LEU A 97 6.88 -11.34 15.69
C LEU A 97 8.16 -11.04 14.88
N ASP A 98 8.02 -10.27 13.81
CA ASP A 98 9.12 -9.91 12.92
C ASP A 98 10.15 -9.00 13.61
N LEU A 99 9.71 -7.95 14.31
CA LEU A 99 10.58 -7.03 15.02
C LEU A 99 11.28 -7.69 16.23
N ALA A 100 10.60 -8.65 16.90
CA ALA A 100 11.23 -9.46 17.92
C ALA A 100 12.29 -10.39 17.34
N ARG A 101 12.01 -11.08 16.24
CA ARG A 101 12.96 -11.91 15.51
C ARG A 101 14.21 -11.13 15.07
N LYS A 102 14.02 -9.88 14.62
CA LYS A 102 15.08 -8.96 14.21
C LYS A 102 15.79 -8.28 15.39
N GLY A 103 15.32 -8.48 16.62
CA GLY A 103 15.92 -7.96 17.84
C GLY A 103 15.70 -6.47 18.09
N LEU A 104 14.71 -5.84 17.43
CA LEU A 104 14.35 -4.44 17.71
C LEU A 104 13.62 -4.33 19.04
N PHE A 105 12.63 -5.17 19.29
CA PHE A 105 11.90 -5.25 20.56
C PHE A 105 12.04 -6.65 21.19
N PRO A 106 11.88 -6.77 22.51
CA PRO A 106 11.82 -8.08 23.14
C PRO A 106 10.54 -8.83 22.70
N ALA A 107 10.59 -10.17 22.71
CA ALA A 107 9.44 -11.00 22.33
C ALA A 107 8.24 -10.83 23.27
N THR A 108 8.46 -10.45 24.52
CA THR A 108 7.45 -10.27 25.56
C THR A 108 7.68 -8.97 26.32
N GLY A 109 6.63 -8.46 26.98
CA GLY A 109 6.65 -7.18 27.68
C GLY A 109 6.32 -6.00 26.78
N CYS A 110 6.14 -4.84 27.35
CA CYS A 110 5.81 -3.60 26.64
C CYS A 110 7.08 -2.82 26.28
N PRO A 111 7.10 -2.11 25.14
CA PRO A 111 8.16 -1.17 24.82
C PRO A 111 8.16 0.02 25.79
N GLY A 112 9.27 0.74 25.83
CA GLY A 112 9.33 2.01 26.57
C GLY A 112 8.38 3.05 25.98
N SER A 113 7.95 3.99 26.81
CA SER A 113 6.95 5.02 26.42
C SER A 113 7.36 5.88 25.22
N ASN A 114 8.67 5.99 24.95
CA ASN A 114 9.21 6.76 23.83
C ASN A 114 9.73 5.89 22.67
N ASP A 115 9.63 4.56 22.80
CA ASP A 115 10.14 3.64 21.79
C ASP A 115 9.31 3.64 20.50
N ILE A 116 7.99 3.91 20.62
CA ILE A 116 7.05 3.88 19.50
C ILE A 116 6.37 5.24 19.37
N TYR A 117 6.42 5.81 18.17
CA TYR A 117 5.70 7.02 17.81
C TYR A 117 4.68 6.71 16.71
N LEU A 118 3.43 7.12 16.93
CA LEU A 118 2.32 6.91 16.01
C LEU A 118 1.88 8.25 15.44
N TYR A 119 1.80 8.34 14.12
CA TYR A 119 1.25 9.48 13.39
C TYR A 119 0.20 9.00 12.39
N ALA A 120 -0.87 9.77 12.18
CA ALA A 120 -1.90 9.45 11.20
C ALA A 120 -2.40 10.70 10.49
N ASP A 121 -2.86 10.56 9.24
CA ASP A 121 -3.71 11.56 8.62
C ASP A 121 -5.02 11.72 9.44
N THR A 122 -5.70 12.83 9.23
CA THR A 122 -6.86 13.27 10.03
C THR A 122 -8.15 12.49 9.76
N ASN A 123 -8.14 11.55 8.83
CA ASN A 123 -9.31 10.73 8.51
C ASN A 123 -9.53 9.64 9.59
N GLU A 124 -10.80 9.38 9.90
CA GLU A 124 -11.19 8.35 10.86
C GLU A 124 -10.48 7.02 10.58
N ARG A 125 -10.54 6.53 9.32
CA ARG A 125 -9.94 5.25 8.91
C ARG A 125 -8.44 5.18 9.13
N THR A 126 -7.69 6.26 8.96
CA THR A 126 -6.25 6.28 9.18
C THR A 126 -5.90 6.26 10.67
N ILE A 127 -6.65 7.01 11.47
CA ILE A 127 -6.49 7.05 12.93
C ILE A 127 -6.82 5.68 13.53
N LEU A 128 -7.97 5.10 13.18
CA LEU A 128 -8.36 3.78 13.71
C LEU A 128 -7.46 2.66 13.19
N SER A 129 -6.98 2.73 11.94
CA SER A 129 -5.98 1.79 11.43
C SER A 129 -4.70 1.84 12.25
N THR A 130 -4.19 3.03 12.54
CA THR A 130 -2.99 3.21 13.37
C THR A 130 -3.16 2.62 14.77
N ARG A 131 -4.32 2.84 15.40
CA ARG A 131 -4.66 2.23 16.70
C ARG A 131 -4.76 0.71 16.62
N SER A 132 -5.40 0.20 15.57
CA SER A 132 -5.55 -1.24 15.36
C SER A 132 -4.21 -1.94 15.13
N THR A 133 -3.29 -1.29 14.40
CA THR A 133 -1.89 -1.78 14.25
C THR A 133 -1.23 -1.91 15.61
N PHE A 134 -1.29 -0.87 16.46
CA PHE A 134 -0.67 -0.93 17.78
C PHE A 134 -1.30 -1.99 18.66
N ALA A 135 -2.62 -2.13 18.62
CA ALA A 135 -3.32 -3.16 19.41
C ALA A 135 -2.92 -4.60 19.01
N GLY A 136 -2.49 -4.81 17.78
CA GLY A 136 -1.90 -6.08 17.33
C GLY A 136 -0.42 -6.20 17.67
N LEU A 137 0.34 -5.12 17.48
CA LEU A 137 1.78 -5.03 17.72
C LEU A 137 2.12 -5.23 19.20
N GLU A 138 1.38 -4.60 20.11
CA GLU A 138 1.65 -4.58 21.54
C GLU A 138 0.39 -4.93 22.35
N PRO A 139 -0.11 -6.17 22.23
CA PRO A 139 -1.34 -6.56 22.89
C PRO A 139 -1.20 -6.49 24.43
N GLY A 140 -2.11 -5.77 25.08
CA GLY A 140 -2.12 -5.59 26.53
C GLY A 140 -1.20 -4.49 27.06
N CYS A 141 -0.53 -3.74 26.19
CA CYS A 141 0.22 -2.55 26.57
C CYS A 141 -0.61 -1.28 26.42
N ASP A 142 -0.31 -0.27 27.25
CA ASP A 142 -0.93 1.03 27.12
C ASP A 142 -0.52 1.67 25.78
N PRO A 143 -1.49 2.09 24.92
CA PRO A 143 -1.17 2.66 23.64
C PRO A 143 -0.55 4.05 23.78
N PRO A 144 0.54 4.35 23.05
CA PRO A 144 0.99 5.73 22.92
C PRO A 144 -0.07 6.54 22.17
N PRO A 145 -0.09 7.88 22.36
CA PRO A 145 -1.00 8.73 21.61
C PRO A 145 -0.75 8.63 20.11
N VAL A 146 -1.83 8.67 19.33
CA VAL A 146 -1.74 8.87 17.89
C VAL A 146 -1.69 10.38 17.64
N HIS A 147 -0.60 10.84 17.06
CA HIS A 147 -0.42 12.23 16.66
C HIS A 147 -1.02 12.46 15.28
N MET A 148 -1.53 13.66 15.06
CA MET A 148 -2.00 14.15 13.75
C MET A 148 -1.74 15.66 13.68
N VAL A 149 -1.83 16.24 12.48
CA VAL A 149 -1.74 17.71 12.36
C VAL A 149 -2.81 18.39 13.23
N ASP A 150 -2.49 19.56 13.79
CA ASP A 150 -3.46 20.37 14.57
C ASP A 150 -4.52 20.98 13.63
N ALA A 151 -5.46 20.14 13.26
CA ALA A 151 -6.60 20.46 12.41
C ALA A 151 -7.84 19.66 12.85
N ALA A 152 -9.03 20.14 12.49
CA ALA A 152 -10.25 19.38 12.75
C ALA A 152 -10.22 18.03 11.99
N PRO A 153 -10.80 16.96 12.55
CA PRO A 153 -10.89 15.67 11.88
C PRO A 153 -11.46 15.79 10.45
N GLY A 154 -10.88 15.07 9.50
CA GLY A 154 -11.25 15.11 8.09
C GLY A 154 -10.77 16.35 7.32
N LYS A 155 -10.05 17.28 7.95
CA LYS A 155 -9.33 18.35 7.24
C LYS A 155 -7.99 17.81 6.74
N ALA A 156 -7.62 18.22 5.54
CA ALA A 156 -6.41 17.73 4.91
C ALA A 156 -5.14 18.09 5.73
N ASP A 157 -4.27 17.10 5.91
CA ASP A 157 -2.92 17.30 6.41
C ASP A 157 -1.98 17.57 5.22
N PRO A 158 -1.22 18.68 5.20
CA PRO A 158 -0.28 18.98 4.13
C PRO A 158 0.83 17.97 3.94
N ILE A 159 1.08 17.09 4.92
CA ILE A 159 2.03 15.99 4.80
C ILE A 159 1.54 14.97 3.77
N PHE A 160 0.25 14.61 3.82
CA PHE A 160 -0.36 13.61 2.94
C PHE A 160 -1.00 14.23 1.69
N LEU A 161 -1.60 15.41 1.83
CA LEU A 161 -2.27 16.09 0.73
C LEU A 161 -1.89 17.58 0.71
N PRO A 162 -1.18 18.05 -0.33
CA PRO A 162 -0.92 19.48 -0.49
C PRO A 162 -2.24 20.26 -0.53
N ILE A 163 -2.45 21.14 0.44
CA ILE A 163 -3.65 21.96 0.51
C ILE A 163 -3.49 23.17 -0.43
N PRO A 164 -4.53 23.57 -1.18
CA PRO A 164 -4.50 24.82 -1.93
C PRO A 164 -4.08 26.01 -1.04
N GLY A 165 -3.08 26.77 -1.49
CA GLY A 165 -2.50 27.88 -0.72
C GLY A 165 -1.31 27.49 0.17
N THR A 166 -1.04 26.21 0.42
CA THR A 166 0.18 25.75 1.11
C THR A 166 1.33 25.58 0.10
N PHE A 167 1.04 25.03 -1.07
CA PHE A 167 1.99 24.84 -2.15
C PHE A 167 1.39 25.30 -3.48
N PRO A 168 2.21 25.80 -4.43
CA PRO A 168 1.75 26.15 -5.76
C PRO A 168 1.32 24.88 -6.53
N PRO A 169 0.08 24.80 -7.06
CA PRO A 169 -0.28 23.67 -7.89
C PRO A 169 0.50 23.70 -9.21
N PRO A 170 0.94 22.53 -9.74
CA PRO A 170 1.45 22.47 -11.11
C PRO A 170 0.40 22.97 -12.10
N SER A 171 0.82 23.63 -13.19
CA SER A 171 -0.11 24.04 -14.25
C SER A 171 -0.72 22.81 -14.94
N ALA A 172 -1.96 22.96 -15.44
CA ALA A 172 -2.61 21.88 -16.18
C ALA A 172 -1.81 21.45 -17.42
N GLU A 173 -1.12 22.39 -18.06
CA GLU A 173 -0.25 22.14 -19.20
C GLU A 173 0.97 21.29 -18.81
N ALA A 174 1.62 21.61 -17.67
CA ALA A 174 2.74 20.82 -17.14
C ALA A 174 2.31 19.41 -16.78
N VAL A 175 1.15 19.23 -16.14
CA VAL A 175 0.58 17.92 -15.83
C VAL A 175 0.32 17.11 -17.10
N ALA A 176 -0.31 17.72 -18.12
CA ALA A 176 -0.58 17.04 -19.38
C ALA A 176 0.72 16.68 -20.14
N ALA A 177 1.74 17.53 -20.07
CA ALA A 177 3.04 17.24 -20.67
C ALA A 177 3.76 16.07 -19.96
N ASP A 178 3.73 16.05 -18.64
CA ASP A 178 4.29 14.98 -17.80
C ASP A 178 3.59 13.63 -18.05
N GLN A 179 2.25 13.62 -18.13
CA GLN A 179 1.48 12.45 -18.49
C GLN A 179 1.83 11.93 -19.89
N ARG A 180 1.91 12.81 -20.90
CA ARG A 180 2.32 12.39 -22.25
C ARG A 180 3.73 11.83 -22.30
N ALA A 181 4.66 12.44 -21.60
CA ALA A 181 6.05 11.98 -21.55
C ALA A 181 6.18 10.59 -20.88
N THR A 182 5.36 10.31 -19.86
CA THR A 182 5.44 9.08 -19.06
C THR A 182 4.59 7.94 -19.65
N LEU A 183 3.40 8.27 -20.17
CA LEU A 183 2.36 7.29 -20.55
C LEU A 183 2.11 7.21 -22.06
N GLY A 184 2.76 8.09 -22.84
CA GLY A 184 2.57 8.19 -24.28
C GLY A 184 1.65 9.34 -24.71
N ASN A 185 1.56 9.58 -26.02
CA ASN A 185 0.86 10.75 -26.59
C ASN A 185 -0.64 10.78 -26.32
N ASP A 186 -1.25 9.61 -26.10
CA ASP A 186 -2.66 9.48 -25.74
C ASP A 186 -2.79 8.63 -24.46
N PRO A 187 -2.68 9.24 -23.27
CA PRO A 187 -2.80 8.52 -22.00
C PRO A 187 -4.16 7.84 -21.83
N ASP A 188 -5.22 8.36 -22.45
CA ASP A 188 -6.59 7.84 -22.32
C ASP A 188 -6.86 6.65 -23.26
N ALA A 189 -6.01 6.42 -24.27
CA ALA A 189 -6.18 5.30 -25.21
C ALA A 189 -6.25 3.94 -24.52
N PHE A 190 -5.59 3.77 -23.38
CA PHE A 190 -5.64 2.54 -22.57
C PHE A 190 -7.07 2.21 -22.09
N PHE A 191 -7.90 3.23 -21.88
CA PHE A 191 -9.29 3.09 -21.44
C PHE A 191 -10.30 3.02 -22.59
N SER A 192 -9.86 2.62 -23.77
CA SER A 192 -10.74 2.36 -24.91
C SER A 192 -11.02 0.85 -25.05
N LEU A 193 -12.21 0.51 -25.57
CA LEU A 193 -12.57 -0.88 -25.88
C LEU A 193 -11.61 -1.55 -26.88
N ALA A 194 -11.01 -0.75 -27.75
CA ALA A 194 -10.10 -1.25 -28.78
C ALA A 194 -8.78 -1.74 -28.19
N THR A 195 -8.37 -1.18 -27.04
CA THR A 195 -7.06 -1.46 -26.42
C THR A 195 -7.17 -2.24 -25.12
N ASN A 196 -8.35 -2.24 -24.45
CA ASN A 196 -8.52 -2.88 -23.16
C ASN A 196 -9.85 -3.66 -23.06
N PRO A 197 -9.86 -4.97 -23.22
CA PRO A 197 -11.07 -5.80 -23.08
C PRO A 197 -11.65 -5.79 -21.65
N GLY A 198 -10.85 -5.50 -20.62
CA GLY A 198 -11.31 -5.38 -19.24
C GLY A 198 -12.34 -4.25 -19.07
N LEU A 199 -12.30 -3.21 -19.90
CA LEU A 199 -13.32 -2.16 -19.88
C LEU A 199 -14.70 -2.68 -20.30
N LYS A 200 -14.73 -3.61 -21.26
CA LYS A 200 -15.99 -4.27 -21.65
C LYS A 200 -16.48 -5.19 -20.55
N GLU A 201 -15.61 -5.98 -19.96
CA GLU A 201 -15.97 -6.85 -18.82
C GLU A 201 -16.52 -6.02 -17.65
N LEU A 202 -15.88 -4.92 -17.29
CA LEU A 202 -16.39 -4.00 -16.28
C LEU A 202 -17.79 -3.48 -16.64
N ALA A 203 -18.01 -3.11 -17.91
CA ALA A 203 -19.31 -2.65 -18.38
C ALA A 203 -20.39 -3.74 -18.30
N ASP A 204 -20.04 -4.98 -18.65
CA ASP A 204 -20.95 -6.14 -18.57
C ASP A 204 -21.30 -6.50 -17.11
N ILE A 205 -20.35 -6.34 -16.19
CA ILE A 205 -20.58 -6.50 -14.74
C ILE A 205 -21.54 -5.45 -14.20
N LEU A 206 -21.31 -4.20 -14.54
CA LEU A 206 -22.14 -3.06 -14.09
C LEU A 206 -23.52 -3.08 -14.72
N ALA A 207 -23.60 -3.20 -16.05
CA ALA A 207 -24.81 -3.27 -16.88
C ALA A 207 -25.97 -2.38 -16.38
N PRO A 208 -25.81 -1.05 -16.27
CA PRO A 208 -26.86 -0.18 -15.75
C PRO A 208 -28.11 -0.23 -16.62
N ASP A 209 -29.28 -0.03 -16.00
CA ASP A 209 -30.57 -0.01 -16.73
C ASP A 209 -30.56 1.13 -17.76
N PRO A 210 -30.58 0.84 -19.06
CA PRO A 210 -30.54 1.88 -20.10
C PRO A 210 -31.84 2.70 -20.15
N ALA A 211 -32.93 2.23 -19.58
CA ALA A 211 -34.18 2.94 -19.48
C ALA A 211 -34.22 3.95 -18.32
N HIS A 212 -33.29 3.87 -17.37
CA HIS A 212 -33.20 4.81 -16.26
C HIS A 212 -32.64 6.15 -16.75
N PRO A 213 -33.37 7.28 -16.60
CA PRO A 213 -32.98 8.57 -17.22
C PRO A 213 -31.65 9.14 -16.67
N ALA A 214 -31.21 8.71 -15.49
CA ALA A 214 -29.97 9.12 -14.86
C ALA A 214 -28.85 8.04 -14.93
N ALA A 215 -29.06 6.93 -15.68
CA ALA A 215 -28.05 5.90 -15.85
C ALA A 215 -26.73 6.46 -16.39
N LYS A 216 -25.62 6.01 -15.82
CA LYS A 216 -24.26 6.45 -16.17
C LYS A 216 -23.39 5.24 -16.58
N PRO A 217 -23.58 4.69 -17.78
CA PRO A 217 -22.77 3.57 -18.24
C PRO A 217 -21.30 3.96 -18.30
N ILE A 218 -20.41 2.99 -17.98
CA ILE A 218 -18.97 3.22 -18.05
C ILE A 218 -18.48 3.38 -19.51
N LEU A 219 -19.13 2.68 -20.44
CA LEU A 219 -18.88 2.86 -21.86
C LEU A 219 -19.46 4.19 -22.32
N GLY A 220 -18.60 5.04 -22.90
CA GLY A 220 -18.97 6.41 -23.28
C GLY A 220 -18.92 7.43 -22.14
N ASP A 221 -18.43 7.06 -20.95
CA ASP A 221 -18.13 8.02 -19.90
C ASP A 221 -17.06 9.01 -20.42
N PRO A 222 -17.27 10.32 -20.28
CA PRO A 222 -16.27 11.31 -20.71
C PRO A 222 -14.99 11.30 -19.86
N ARG A 223 -14.98 10.57 -18.74
CA ARG A 223 -13.83 10.43 -17.84
C ARG A 223 -13.66 8.98 -17.40
N PRO A 224 -13.44 8.03 -18.32
CA PRO A 224 -13.30 6.61 -18.00
C PRO A 224 -12.10 6.36 -17.08
N LEU A 225 -11.04 7.15 -17.21
CA LEU A 225 -9.84 7.15 -16.38
C LEU A 225 -10.16 7.40 -14.89
N ALA A 226 -11.11 8.24 -14.57
CA ALA A 226 -11.51 8.50 -13.19
C ALA A 226 -12.56 7.51 -12.68
N ALA A 227 -13.45 7.04 -13.54
CA ALA A 227 -14.59 6.21 -13.15
C ALA A 227 -14.22 4.73 -13.02
N ALA A 228 -13.51 4.14 -13.99
CA ALA A 228 -13.20 2.71 -13.98
C ALA A 228 -12.34 2.28 -12.78
N PRO A 229 -11.23 2.96 -12.44
CA PRO A 229 -10.44 2.59 -11.26
C PRO A 229 -11.24 2.63 -9.96
N SER A 230 -12.09 3.65 -9.78
CA SER A 230 -12.92 3.77 -8.57
C SER A 230 -13.90 2.62 -8.42
N LEU A 231 -14.59 2.23 -9.49
CA LEU A 231 -15.56 1.13 -9.48
C LEU A 231 -14.88 -0.23 -9.25
N ILE A 232 -13.67 -0.40 -9.79
CA ILE A 232 -12.87 -1.62 -9.53
C ILE A 232 -12.41 -1.64 -8.07
N GLU A 233 -12.00 -0.50 -7.50
CA GLU A 233 -11.69 -0.41 -6.07
C GLU A 233 -12.90 -0.81 -5.22
N ASP A 234 -14.12 -0.39 -5.57
CA ASP A 234 -15.31 -0.73 -4.82
C ASP A 234 -15.54 -2.27 -4.78
N PHE A 235 -15.34 -2.98 -5.89
CA PHE A 235 -15.36 -4.45 -5.90
C PHE A 235 -14.23 -5.08 -5.09
N LEU A 236 -13.03 -4.51 -5.14
CA LEU A 236 -11.90 -4.96 -4.31
C LEU A 236 -12.24 -4.81 -2.83
N LEU A 237 -12.83 -3.68 -2.43
CA LEU A 237 -13.21 -3.43 -1.04
C LEU A 237 -14.29 -4.40 -0.56
N GLU A 238 -15.30 -4.71 -1.39
CA GLU A 238 -16.30 -5.75 -1.09
C GLU A 238 -15.63 -7.12 -0.87
N TYR A 239 -14.71 -7.48 -1.75
CA TYR A 239 -13.98 -8.74 -1.66
C TYR A 239 -13.11 -8.79 -0.40
N PHE A 240 -12.35 -7.73 -0.10
CA PHE A 240 -11.45 -7.67 1.05
C PHE A 240 -12.19 -7.56 2.38
N ASP A 241 -13.40 -7.00 2.40
CA ASP A 241 -14.27 -6.98 3.59
C ASP A 241 -14.85 -8.36 3.95
N GLY A 242 -14.56 -9.38 3.15
CA GLY A 242 -15.06 -10.73 3.38
C GLY A 242 -16.55 -10.89 3.07
N LYS A 243 -17.18 -9.98 2.33
CA LYS A 243 -18.59 -10.08 1.95
C LYS A 243 -18.88 -11.42 1.28
N PRO A 244 -20.10 -11.98 1.47
CA PRO A 244 -20.53 -13.17 0.73
C PRO A 244 -20.28 -13.00 -0.78
N MET A 245 -19.80 -14.05 -1.44
CA MET A 245 -19.46 -13.94 -2.88
C MET A 245 -20.67 -13.53 -3.75
N GLN A 246 -21.88 -13.77 -3.28
CA GLN A 246 -23.12 -13.34 -3.93
C GLN A 246 -23.33 -11.82 -3.87
N GLU A 247 -22.62 -11.13 -2.97
CA GLU A 247 -22.67 -9.67 -2.83
C GLU A 247 -21.52 -9.00 -3.58
N VAL A 248 -20.37 -9.67 -3.75
CA VAL A 248 -19.21 -9.10 -4.47
C VAL A 248 -19.57 -8.94 -5.95
N GLY A 249 -19.75 -7.69 -6.38
CA GLY A 249 -20.22 -7.38 -7.74
C GLY A 249 -21.50 -8.16 -8.10
N TRP A 250 -22.41 -8.33 -7.16
CA TRP A 250 -23.68 -9.09 -7.30
C TRP A 250 -23.47 -10.56 -7.69
N GLY A 251 -22.38 -11.17 -7.23
CA GLY A 251 -22.00 -12.54 -7.56
C GLY A 251 -21.35 -12.71 -8.95
N ARG A 252 -21.03 -11.62 -9.64
CA ARG A 252 -20.37 -11.59 -10.96
C ARG A 252 -18.87 -11.39 -10.87
N VAL A 253 -18.34 -11.05 -9.69
CA VAL A 253 -16.93 -10.72 -9.46
C VAL A 253 -16.33 -11.72 -8.50
N ASP A 254 -15.35 -12.47 -8.98
CA ASP A 254 -14.51 -13.35 -8.18
C ASP A 254 -13.04 -12.86 -8.23
N LYS A 255 -12.13 -13.56 -7.56
CA LYS A 255 -10.72 -13.20 -7.55
C LYS A 255 -10.07 -13.20 -8.95
N PRO A 256 -10.30 -14.19 -9.84
CA PRO A 256 -9.84 -14.11 -11.22
C PRO A 256 -10.34 -12.88 -11.96
N THR A 257 -11.62 -12.53 -11.84
CA THR A 257 -12.21 -11.33 -12.43
C THR A 257 -11.53 -10.06 -11.89
N LEU A 258 -11.34 -9.96 -10.58
CA LEU A 258 -10.61 -8.82 -9.98
C LEU A 258 -9.21 -8.69 -10.60
N LEU A 259 -8.44 -9.78 -10.63
CA LEU A 259 -7.10 -9.76 -11.19
C LEU A 259 -7.08 -9.36 -12.69
N HIS A 260 -8.10 -9.73 -13.45
CA HIS A 260 -8.24 -9.32 -14.85
C HIS A 260 -8.56 -7.82 -15.00
N LEU A 261 -9.28 -7.23 -14.04
CA LEU A 261 -9.61 -5.80 -14.03
C LEU A 261 -8.47 -4.93 -13.47
N MET A 262 -7.52 -5.49 -12.70
CA MET A 262 -6.44 -4.73 -12.06
C MET A 262 -5.61 -3.85 -13.00
N PRO A 263 -5.32 -4.22 -14.26
CA PRO A 263 -4.61 -3.32 -15.19
C PRO A 263 -5.32 -1.96 -15.39
N LEU A 264 -6.66 -1.92 -15.36
CA LEU A 264 -7.42 -0.67 -15.43
C LEU A 264 -7.25 0.16 -14.15
N TYR A 265 -7.30 -0.50 -13.00
CA TYR A 265 -7.12 0.15 -11.69
C TYR A 265 -5.73 0.76 -11.56
N ILE A 266 -4.69 -0.03 -11.76
CA ILE A 266 -3.29 0.40 -11.63
C ILE A 266 -2.96 1.51 -12.63
N LYS A 267 -3.41 1.39 -13.90
CA LYS A 267 -3.14 2.42 -14.90
C LYS A 267 -3.76 3.77 -14.54
N GLY A 268 -4.93 3.78 -13.90
CA GLY A 268 -5.53 4.99 -13.37
C GLY A 268 -4.65 5.65 -12.29
N PHE A 269 -4.10 4.86 -11.39
CA PHE A 269 -3.14 5.34 -10.38
C PHE A 269 -1.86 5.88 -11.03
N ASP A 270 -1.27 5.16 -11.99
CA ASP A 270 -0.07 5.59 -12.69
C ASP A 270 -0.25 6.96 -13.33
N GLN A 271 -1.36 7.17 -14.02
CA GLN A 271 -1.64 8.42 -14.74
C GLN A 271 -1.82 9.63 -13.80
N VAL A 272 -2.39 9.43 -12.62
CA VAL A 272 -2.77 10.55 -11.73
C VAL A 272 -1.75 10.77 -10.61
N ILE A 273 -1.06 9.71 -10.18
CA ILE A 273 -0.32 9.72 -8.92
C ILE A 273 1.18 9.48 -9.12
N ARG A 274 1.56 8.53 -9.99
CA ARG A 274 2.96 8.07 -10.10
C ARG A 274 3.80 8.79 -11.13
N THR A 275 3.21 9.64 -11.99
CA THR A 275 4.02 10.43 -12.95
C THR A 275 5.01 11.33 -12.20
N PRO A 276 6.19 11.61 -12.77
CA PRO A 276 7.27 12.34 -12.06
C PRO A 276 6.83 13.67 -11.45
N LEU A 277 6.07 14.48 -12.18
CA LEU A 277 5.59 15.77 -11.68
C LEU A 277 4.54 15.59 -10.57
N SER A 278 3.60 14.65 -10.74
CA SER A 278 2.59 14.36 -9.72
C SER A 278 3.22 13.81 -8.44
N ALA A 279 4.14 12.86 -8.57
CA ALA A 279 4.85 12.28 -7.43
C ALA A 279 5.69 13.32 -6.69
N ARG A 280 6.42 14.20 -7.42
CA ARG A 280 7.21 15.28 -6.83
C ARG A 280 6.35 16.34 -6.12
N SER A 281 5.35 16.85 -6.82
CA SER A 281 4.53 17.96 -6.26
C SER A 281 3.69 17.56 -5.06
N ARG A 282 3.38 16.26 -4.91
CA ARG A 282 2.51 15.76 -3.85
C ARG A 282 3.19 14.83 -2.85
N GLY A 283 4.37 14.30 -3.19
CA GLY A 283 5.10 13.35 -2.34
C GLY A 283 6.34 13.95 -1.68
N SER A 284 6.91 15.07 -2.19
CA SER A 284 8.17 15.61 -1.65
C SER A 284 8.06 16.01 -0.17
N ASN A 285 6.93 16.55 0.27
CA ASN A 285 6.77 16.95 1.68
C ASN A 285 6.85 15.75 2.62
N LEU A 286 6.04 14.71 2.38
CA LEU A 286 6.06 13.48 3.18
C LEU A 286 7.45 12.81 3.12
N ALA A 287 8.04 12.73 1.93
CA ALA A 287 9.36 12.13 1.75
C ALA A 287 10.46 12.89 2.52
N ALA A 288 10.41 14.22 2.56
CA ALA A 288 11.34 15.03 3.35
C ALA A 288 11.24 14.70 4.85
N HIS A 289 10.03 14.64 5.40
CA HIS A 289 9.82 14.28 6.81
C HIS A 289 10.24 12.82 7.13
N ILE A 290 10.07 11.90 6.18
CA ILE A 290 10.61 10.53 6.32
C ILE A 290 12.14 10.56 6.36
N LEU A 291 12.80 11.30 5.48
CA LEU A 291 14.26 11.43 5.45
C LEU A 291 14.79 12.07 6.74
N ASP A 292 14.20 13.18 7.20
CA ASP A 292 14.52 13.82 8.45
C ASP A 292 14.41 12.85 9.65
N THR A 293 13.40 11.99 9.64
CA THR A 293 13.19 10.97 10.68
C THR A 293 14.27 9.89 10.66
N LEU A 294 14.62 9.41 9.46
CA LEU A 294 15.70 8.43 9.28
C LEU A 294 17.06 9.03 9.66
N GLU A 295 17.34 10.28 9.28
CA GLU A 295 18.55 11.00 9.68
C GLU A 295 18.63 11.14 11.20
N GLN A 296 17.54 11.59 11.86
CA GLN A 296 17.49 11.67 13.32
C GLN A 296 17.82 10.33 13.99
N ALA A 297 17.34 9.21 13.43
CA ALA A 297 17.55 7.88 13.98
C ALA A 297 19.00 7.36 13.79
N THR A 298 19.80 7.96 12.89
CA THR A 298 21.21 7.59 12.68
C THR A 298 22.18 8.38 13.54
N GLN A 299 21.74 9.44 14.23
CA GLN A 299 22.61 10.28 15.03
C GLN A 299 23.27 9.53 16.19
N ALA A 300 24.52 9.87 16.47
CA ALA A 300 25.21 9.39 17.67
C ALA A 300 24.69 10.16 18.91
N SER A 301 24.77 9.52 20.08
CA SER A 301 24.39 10.15 21.33
C SER A 301 25.48 11.18 21.78
N PRO A 302 25.11 12.38 22.26
CA PRO A 302 23.74 12.88 22.39
C PRO A 302 23.15 13.34 21.04
N ALA A 303 22.00 12.77 20.65
CA ALA A 303 21.32 13.14 19.43
C ALA A 303 20.48 14.42 19.64
N VAL A 304 20.35 15.22 18.56
CA VAL A 304 19.61 16.48 18.56
C VAL A 304 18.32 16.31 17.73
N PRO A 305 17.17 16.81 18.21
CA PRO A 305 15.93 16.74 17.43
C PRO A 305 16.07 17.46 16.08
N ILE A 306 15.60 16.81 15.01
CA ILE A 306 15.46 17.41 13.68
C ILE A 306 14.02 17.91 13.55
N ALA A 307 13.84 19.17 13.18
CA ALA A 307 12.53 19.84 13.19
C ALA A 307 11.47 19.18 12.30
N GLY A 308 11.91 18.51 11.21
CA GLY A 308 11.04 17.77 10.29
C GLY A 308 10.80 16.31 10.68
N ALA A 309 11.51 15.77 11.66
CA ALA A 309 11.43 14.36 12.02
C ALA A 309 10.13 14.03 12.77
N PHE A 310 9.55 12.89 12.47
CA PHE A 310 8.47 12.30 13.27
C PHE A 310 9.02 11.69 14.55
N GLY A 311 8.41 12.06 15.67
CA GLY A 311 8.68 11.47 16.97
C GLY A 311 9.94 12.00 17.68
N PRO A 312 10.11 11.58 18.94
CA PRO A 312 11.22 12.04 19.77
C PRO A 312 12.53 11.35 19.35
N VAL A 313 13.65 12.00 19.69
CA VAL A 313 14.97 11.39 19.66
C VAL A 313 14.95 10.08 20.48
N GLY A 314 15.49 9.01 19.91
CA GLY A 314 15.53 7.69 20.57
C GLY A 314 14.31 6.80 20.28
N ALA A 315 13.29 7.29 19.58
CA ALA A 315 12.24 6.41 19.04
C ALA A 315 12.88 5.29 18.20
N ARG A 316 12.33 4.09 18.31
CA ARG A 316 12.83 2.88 17.61
C ARG A 316 11.88 2.41 16.52
N LEU A 317 10.60 2.79 16.64
CA LEU A 317 9.56 2.57 15.63
C LEU A 317 8.77 3.85 15.43
N VAL A 318 8.68 4.29 14.19
CA VAL A 318 7.73 5.33 13.75
C VAL A 318 6.74 4.68 12.80
N TYR A 319 5.45 4.79 13.10
CA TYR A 319 4.36 4.31 12.25
C TYR A 319 3.54 5.49 11.74
N ILE A 320 3.36 5.58 10.43
CA ILE A 320 2.64 6.64 9.74
C ILE A 320 1.44 6.02 9.01
N GLY A 321 0.24 6.28 9.52
CA GLY A 321 -1.02 5.84 8.93
C GLY A 321 -1.50 6.83 7.87
N GLY A 322 -1.46 6.42 6.61
CA GLY A 322 -1.84 7.21 5.44
C GLY A 322 -2.72 6.42 4.45
N HIS A 323 -2.49 6.65 3.16
CA HIS A 323 -3.34 6.20 2.07
C HIS A 323 -2.53 5.45 0.99
N ASP A 324 -3.23 4.74 0.10
CA ASP A 324 -2.68 4.14 -1.13
C ASP A 324 -1.93 5.17 -1.99
N SER A 325 -2.49 6.36 -2.10
CA SER A 325 -1.88 7.46 -2.85
C SER A 325 -0.52 7.90 -2.29
N ASP A 326 -0.28 7.77 -0.99
CA ASP A 326 0.99 8.16 -0.37
C ASP A 326 2.08 7.14 -0.67
N LEU A 327 1.75 5.83 -0.61
CA LEU A 327 2.64 4.77 -1.02
C LEU A 327 2.97 4.89 -2.51
N SER A 328 1.95 5.12 -3.35
CA SER A 328 2.11 5.25 -4.80
C SER A 328 2.92 6.49 -5.18
N ARG A 329 2.74 7.64 -4.50
CA ARG A 329 3.57 8.85 -4.69
C ARG A 329 5.01 8.61 -4.33
N LEU A 330 5.27 7.94 -3.20
CA LEU A 330 6.63 7.60 -2.80
C LEU A 330 7.24 6.61 -3.79
N GLY A 331 6.45 5.64 -4.29
CA GLY A 331 6.81 4.75 -5.39
C GLY A 331 7.23 5.50 -6.65
N GLY A 332 6.42 6.46 -7.10
CA GLY A 332 6.72 7.29 -8.28
C GLY A 332 7.93 8.21 -8.05
N LEU A 333 8.05 8.82 -6.86
CA LEU A 333 9.12 9.74 -6.51
C LEU A 333 10.49 9.04 -6.48
N PHE A 334 10.56 7.86 -5.88
CA PHE A 334 11.79 7.08 -5.71
C PHE A 334 11.99 6.00 -6.77
N ASN A 335 11.10 5.94 -7.78
CA ASN A 335 11.11 4.92 -8.82
C ASN A 335 11.12 3.49 -8.24
N LEU A 336 10.25 3.26 -7.26
CA LEU A 336 10.08 1.96 -6.61
C LEU A 336 8.97 1.18 -7.30
N HIS A 337 9.20 -0.11 -7.52
CA HIS A 337 8.21 -1.03 -8.07
C HIS A 337 8.16 -2.28 -7.20
N TRP A 338 6.96 -2.82 -7.01
CA TRP A 338 6.72 -4.03 -6.23
C TRP A 338 5.70 -4.92 -6.92
N ASN A 339 5.56 -6.14 -6.42
CA ASN A 339 4.54 -7.06 -6.88
C ASN A 339 3.81 -7.64 -5.66
N ALA A 340 2.54 -7.28 -5.51
CA ALA A 340 1.67 -7.79 -4.46
C ALA A 340 0.77 -8.89 -5.05
N GLY A 341 1.16 -10.16 -4.84
CA GLY A 341 0.30 -11.28 -5.22
C GLY A 341 0.05 -11.44 -6.72
N GLY A 342 0.98 -11.01 -7.57
CA GLY A 342 0.87 -11.09 -9.03
C GLY A 342 0.46 -9.77 -9.70
N VAL A 343 0.15 -8.73 -8.93
CA VAL A 343 -0.20 -7.39 -9.43
C VAL A 343 0.94 -6.42 -9.16
N THR A 344 1.46 -5.83 -10.23
CA THR A 344 2.54 -4.82 -10.14
C THR A 344 1.98 -3.49 -9.61
N ASP A 345 2.70 -2.91 -8.65
CA ASP A 345 2.41 -1.59 -8.05
C ASP A 345 1.03 -1.45 -7.39
N ASP A 346 0.35 -2.59 -7.09
CA ASP A 346 -0.87 -2.58 -6.30
C ASP A 346 -0.58 -2.19 -4.85
N THR A 347 -1.49 -1.43 -4.27
CA THR A 347 -1.46 -1.01 -2.87
C THR A 347 -2.73 -1.46 -2.14
N PRO A 348 -2.92 -2.78 -1.91
CA PRO A 348 -4.10 -3.27 -1.21
C PRO A 348 -4.21 -2.65 0.20
N PRO A 349 -5.40 -2.65 0.83
CA PRO A 349 -5.56 -2.18 2.20
C PRO A 349 -4.48 -2.75 3.13
N ASP A 350 -4.01 -1.94 4.09
CA ASP A 350 -2.95 -2.31 5.04
C ASP A 350 -1.56 -2.59 4.41
N SER A 351 -1.35 -2.26 3.13
CA SER A 351 -0.01 -2.33 2.54
C SER A 351 0.92 -1.27 3.14
N GLN A 352 2.20 -1.59 3.17
CA GLN A 352 3.23 -0.82 3.87
C GLN A 352 4.47 -0.65 3.00
N ILE A 353 5.08 0.54 3.04
CA ILE A 353 6.49 0.74 2.68
C ILE A 353 7.27 0.85 3.99
N VAL A 354 8.27 0.00 4.15
CA VAL A 354 9.02 -0.15 5.40
C VAL A 354 10.48 0.19 5.18
N PHE A 355 11.01 1.09 6.02
CA PHE A 355 12.42 1.44 6.09
C PHE A 355 13.01 0.85 7.36
N GLU A 356 14.05 0.05 7.25
CA GLU A 356 14.82 -0.49 8.36
C GLU A 356 16.23 0.07 8.35
N LEU A 357 16.68 0.63 9.46
CA LEU A 357 18.06 1.06 9.66
C LEU A 357 18.84 0.00 10.46
N TRP A 358 19.81 -0.60 9.78
CA TRP A 358 20.70 -1.60 10.34
C TRP A 358 22.07 -1.01 10.61
N GLN A 359 22.58 -1.14 11.83
CA GLN A 359 23.88 -0.63 12.22
C GLN A 359 24.90 -1.74 12.32
N ASN A 360 26.01 -1.61 11.61
CA ASN A 360 27.13 -2.53 11.74
C ASN A 360 27.76 -2.42 13.12
N SER A 361 27.91 -3.54 13.80
CA SER A 361 28.39 -3.58 15.19
C SER A 361 29.84 -3.10 15.35
N THR A 362 30.66 -3.16 14.30
CA THR A 362 32.08 -2.76 14.29
C THR A 362 32.26 -1.35 13.80
N SER A 363 31.84 -1.05 12.55
CA SER A 363 32.07 0.27 11.92
C SER A 363 31.10 1.34 12.40
N LYS A 364 30.00 0.96 13.06
CA LYS A 364 28.88 1.84 13.47
C LYS A 364 28.15 2.51 12.31
N GLN A 365 28.48 2.21 11.07
CA GLN A 365 27.80 2.73 9.90
C GLN A 365 26.41 2.11 9.77
N PHE A 366 25.48 2.89 9.22
CA PHE A 366 24.11 2.44 8.96
C PHE A 366 23.94 2.03 7.50
N THR A 367 23.15 0.99 7.30
CA THR A 367 22.58 0.61 6.02
C THR A 367 21.05 0.69 6.11
N VAL A 368 20.39 1.02 4.99
CA VAL A 368 18.93 1.01 4.88
C VAL A 368 18.50 -0.22 4.09
N ARG A 369 17.51 -0.95 4.61
CA ARG A 369 16.69 -1.89 3.86
C ARG A 369 15.33 -1.24 3.62
N LEU A 370 14.87 -1.29 2.39
CA LEU A 370 13.58 -0.77 1.96
C LEU A 370 12.78 -1.91 1.34
N PHE A 371 11.54 -2.11 1.79
CA PHE A 371 10.69 -3.15 1.23
C PHE A 371 9.20 -2.76 1.31
N PHE A 372 8.43 -3.35 0.40
CA PHE A 372 6.98 -3.31 0.43
C PHE A 372 6.47 -4.54 1.17
N ARG A 373 5.42 -4.37 1.98
CA ARG A 373 4.74 -5.45 2.71
C ARG A 373 3.24 -5.32 2.52
N ALA A 374 2.56 -6.44 2.22
CA ALA A 374 1.11 -6.48 2.11
C ALA A 374 0.55 -7.85 2.46
N GLN A 375 -0.66 -7.89 2.98
CA GLN A 375 -1.43 -9.12 3.04
C GLN A 375 -1.80 -9.55 1.62
N SER A 376 -1.81 -10.85 1.36
CA SER A 376 -2.40 -11.36 0.11
C SER A 376 -3.90 -11.10 0.09
N TYR A 377 -4.52 -11.11 -1.08
CA TYR A 377 -5.96 -10.95 -1.24
C TYR A 377 -6.77 -11.96 -0.39
N ASP A 378 -6.26 -13.20 -0.29
CA ASP A 378 -6.91 -14.25 0.51
C ASP A 378 -6.72 -14.01 2.02
N GLN A 379 -5.57 -13.50 2.45
CA GLN A 379 -5.33 -13.12 3.84
C GLN A 379 -6.22 -11.94 4.25
N LEU A 380 -6.32 -10.90 3.41
CA LEU A 380 -7.24 -9.77 3.66
C LEU A 380 -8.68 -10.26 3.77
N ARG A 381 -9.14 -11.03 2.77
CA ARG A 381 -10.52 -11.52 2.74
C ARG A 381 -10.87 -12.40 3.93
N SER A 382 -9.96 -13.29 4.35
CA SER A 382 -10.24 -14.22 5.45
C SER A 382 -10.06 -13.62 6.84
N GLY A 383 -9.30 -12.51 6.97
CA GLY A 383 -8.92 -11.94 8.27
C GLY A 383 -8.12 -12.91 9.15
N GLN A 384 -7.50 -13.93 8.54
CA GLN A 384 -6.76 -14.96 9.27
C GLN A 384 -5.50 -14.41 9.94
N ALA A 385 -5.06 -15.11 11.00
CA ALA A 385 -3.85 -14.72 11.72
C ALA A 385 -2.60 -14.79 10.81
N LEU A 386 -1.80 -13.74 10.85
CA LEU A 386 -0.49 -13.71 10.25
C LEU A 386 0.54 -14.21 11.26
N THR A 387 1.41 -15.10 10.82
CA THR A 387 2.48 -15.70 11.64
C THR A 387 3.78 -15.76 10.85
N LEU A 388 4.87 -16.20 11.48
CA LEU A 388 6.12 -16.42 10.76
C LEU A 388 6.03 -17.57 9.74
N ASP A 389 5.06 -18.49 9.91
CA ASP A 389 4.79 -19.60 8.98
C ASP A 389 3.73 -19.24 7.92
N ASN A 390 2.92 -18.20 8.18
CA ASN A 390 1.95 -17.63 7.26
C ASN A 390 2.16 -16.10 7.19
N PRO A 391 3.32 -15.64 6.67
CA PRO A 391 3.65 -14.23 6.64
C PRO A 391 2.85 -13.47 5.58
N PRO A 392 2.74 -12.13 5.69
CA PRO A 392 2.36 -11.30 4.57
C PRO A 392 3.42 -11.40 3.46
N VAL A 393 3.07 -10.94 2.26
CA VAL A 393 4.03 -10.83 1.16
C VAL A 393 5.00 -9.70 1.49
N GLU A 394 6.31 -9.96 1.35
CA GLU A 394 7.36 -8.93 1.37
C GLU A 394 8.08 -8.90 0.03
N PHE A 395 8.34 -7.70 -0.47
CA PHE A 395 9.07 -7.45 -1.70
C PHE A 395 10.17 -6.42 -1.46
N ASP A 396 11.44 -6.85 -1.57
CA ASP A 396 12.58 -5.95 -1.40
C ASP A 396 12.59 -4.89 -2.50
N LEU A 397 12.73 -3.63 -2.11
CA LEU A 397 12.81 -2.47 -2.98
C LEU A 397 14.27 -2.02 -3.09
N VAL A 398 14.63 -1.44 -4.21
CA VAL A 398 15.96 -0.86 -4.40
C VAL A 398 15.93 0.60 -3.96
N PRO A 399 16.58 0.97 -2.84
CA PRO A 399 16.61 2.35 -2.41
C PRO A 399 17.31 3.24 -3.43
N PRO A 400 16.89 4.51 -3.61
CA PRO A 400 17.59 5.48 -4.47
C PRO A 400 19.10 5.49 -4.26
N GLY A 401 19.86 5.53 -5.34
CA GLY A 401 21.33 5.54 -5.33
C GLY A 401 22.00 4.19 -5.06
N CYS A 402 21.23 3.15 -4.73
CA CYS A 402 21.75 1.82 -4.41
C CYS A 402 21.53 0.81 -5.54
N ARG A 403 22.04 -0.41 -5.36
CA ARG A 403 21.91 -1.50 -6.32
C ARG A 403 21.15 -2.66 -5.71
N ALA A 404 20.37 -3.34 -6.53
CA ALA A 404 19.66 -4.55 -6.11
C ALA A 404 20.62 -5.60 -5.53
N ASN A 405 20.16 -6.32 -4.51
CA ASN A 405 20.91 -7.41 -3.85
C ASN A 405 22.26 -6.98 -3.22
N GLN A 406 22.41 -5.71 -2.91
CA GLN A 406 23.59 -5.20 -2.21
C GLN A 406 23.16 -4.36 -0.99
N PRO A 407 23.96 -4.39 0.11
CA PRO A 407 23.74 -3.48 1.23
C PRO A 407 23.76 -2.02 0.75
N CYS A 408 22.77 -1.25 1.16
CA CYS A 408 22.65 0.15 0.80
C CYS A 408 23.14 1.04 1.95
N PRO A 409 24.31 1.68 1.88
CA PRO A 409 24.75 2.62 2.91
C PRO A 409 23.75 3.77 3.05
N PHE A 410 23.35 4.11 4.28
CA PHE A 410 22.34 5.15 4.53
C PHE A 410 22.72 6.48 3.86
N ALA A 411 23.96 6.93 3.98
CA ALA A 411 24.41 8.18 3.38
C ALA A 411 24.32 8.21 1.83
N VAL A 412 24.41 7.04 1.17
CA VAL A 412 24.21 6.95 -0.29
C VAL A 412 22.74 7.12 -0.65
N PHE A 413 21.87 6.41 0.07
CA PHE A 413 20.42 6.53 -0.08
C PHE A 413 19.94 7.95 0.21
N GLU A 414 20.29 8.50 1.37
CA GLU A 414 19.90 9.83 1.81
C GLU A 414 20.25 10.89 0.77
N LYS A 415 21.52 10.94 0.34
CA LYS A 415 21.97 11.87 -0.69
C LYS A 415 21.19 11.73 -1.99
N ALA A 416 20.97 10.51 -2.46
CA ALA A 416 20.23 10.27 -3.69
C ALA A 416 18.75 10.64 -3.54
N ALA A 417 18.12 10.27 -2.43
CA ALA A 417 16.72 10.58 -2.17
C ALA A 417 16.45 12.08 -2.13
N HIS A 418 17.31 12.87 -1.46
CA HIS A 418 17.17 14.33 -1.44
C HIS A 418 17.22 14.97 -2.84
N THR A 419 17.96 14.41 -3.79
CA THR A 419 18.01 14.96 -5.18
C THR A 419 16.70 14.74 -5.95
N LEU A 420 15.86 13.82 -5.51
CA LEU A 420 14.56 13.51 -6.14
C LEU A 420 13.44 14.41 -5.63
N LEU A 421 13.63 15.05 -4.48
CA LEU A 421 12.66 15.97 -3.90
C LEU A 421 12.62 17.29 -4.64
N ASP A 422 11.46 17.94 -4.64
CA ASP A 422 11.28 19.30 -5.14
C ASP A 422 11.13 20.27 -3.96
N PRO A 423 12.12 21.15 -3.70
CA PRO A 423 12.06 22.10 -2.58
C PRO A 423 10.84 23.02 -2.59
N ALA A 424 10.22 23.27 -3.76
CA ALA A 424 9.03 24.10 -3.87
C ALA A 424 7.81 23.46 -3.17
N TYR A 425 7.86 22.15 -2.93
CA TYR A 425 6.80 21.37 -2.30
C TYR A 425 7.20 20.81 -0.93
N ILE A 426 8.19 21.39 -0.28
CA ILE A 426 8.61 21.00 1.06
C ILE A 426 8.33 22.14 2.04
N LYS A 427 7.68 21.84 3.14
CA LYS A 427 7.51 22.74 4.25
C LYS A 427 8.50 22.38 5.36
N PRO A 428 9.43 23.29 5.71
CA PRO A 428 10.40 22.99 6.75
C PRO A 428 9.72 22.78 8.11
N GLY A 429 10.09 21.71 8.79
CA GLY A 429 9.55 21.34 10.08
C GLY A 429 8.13 20.78 10.03
N LEU A 430 7.79 19.98 11.02
CA LEU A 430 6.41 19.51 11.19
C LEU A 430 5.50 20.67 11.57
N LEU A 431 4.28 20.65 11.03
CA LEU A 431 3.21 21.52 11.54
C LEU A 431 2.90 21.16 13.01
N PRO A 432 2.32 22.11 13.78
CA PRO A 432 1.83 21.78 15.10
C PRO A 432 0.94 20.53 15.07
N THR A 433 1.18 19.62 16.00
CA THR A 433 0.43 18.36 16.10
C THR A 433 -0.46 18.37 17.33
N GLN A 434 -1.56 17.64 17.24
CA GLN A 434 -2.45 17.32 18.35
C GLN A 434 -2.59 15.80 18.48
N ILE A 435 -3.14 15.36 19.61
CA ILE A 435 -3.51 13.97 19.82
C ILE A 435 -4.86 13.73 19.16
N ALA A 436 -4.95 12.68 18.33
CA ALA A 436 -6.19 12.30 17.68
C ALA A 436 -7.27 11.96 18.71
N PRO A 437 -8.53 12.40 18.48
CA PRO A 437 -9.62 12.13 19.41
C PRO A 437 -9.85 10.61 19.56
N PRO A 438 -10.37 10.15 20.71
CA PRO A 438 -10.58 8.72 20.96
C PRO A 438 -11.53 8.07 19.95
N ASN A 439 -12.54 8.79 19.50
CA ASN A 439 -13.50 8.38 18.47
C ASN A 439 -13.60 9.51 17.43
N PRO A 440 -12.79 9.48 16.36
CA PRO A 440 -12.82 10.51 15.33
C PRO A 440 -14.06 10.43 14.43
#